data_ec8a9f782d04ea25e0bf91f662d1cb00
#
_entry.id   ec8a9f782d04ea25e0bf91f662d1cb00
#
_cell.length_a   1.000
_cell.length_b   1.000
_cell.length_c   1.000
_cell.angle_alpha   90.00
_cell.angle_beta   90.00
_cell.angle_gamma   90.00
#
_symmetry.space_group_name_H-M   'P 1'
#
loop_
_entity.id
_entity.type
_entity.pdbx_description
1 polymer ?
#
loop_
_entity_poly.entity_id
_entity_poly.type
_entity_poly.pdbx_seq_one_letter_code
_entity_poly.pdbx_strand_id
1 'polypeptide(L)'
;MRGGEKVLEALCRLIPDADIFTLFYDPSKVSKTIQSHRVTASFLNPARRFYRSLLPAMPVALENFDLRGYDLVISSESGPAKGVLTDSSTRHVCYCHTPMRYLWDLYPAYLHEWTRSRVKRMLMAPVASYLRTWDFASAARVDDFVANSENVRRRISKTYRREARVVHPPVEVESFRCEPAEDYYLIVSELVPYKRLDLAIRSFSATGRKLRIAGDGPEYSRLRKLAAANVEFCGRVPDDDLRNLYARCRAFLMPGEEDFGMTAVEAIASGKAVIALGRGGVLEIVPPEGAFFYAAPDEKSLEEAVRRFEGAEVPSAPLQQAAAKFSSPEFDRKMREVLYKDEF
;
A
#
# COMPACT_ATOMS: atom_id res chain seq x y z
N MET A 1 10.65 4.67 4.02
CA MET A 1 9.63 3.72 4.54
C MET A 1 8.53 3.54 3.51
N ARG A 2 7.84 2.39 3.50
CA ARG A 2 6.67 2.11 2.66
C ARG A 2 5.38 2.40 3.44
N GLY A 3 4.21 2.31 2.80
CA GLY A 3 2.93 2.61 3.44
C GLY A 3 2.63 1.79 4.71
N GLY A 4 2.92 0.49 4.71
CA GLY A 4 2.74 -0.36 5.89
C GLY A 4 3.62 0.04 7.07
N GLU A 5 4.85 0.48 6.81
CA GLU A 5 5.77 0.96 7.84
C GLU A 5 5.35 2.33 8.41
N LYS A 6 4.69 3.18 7.61
CA LYS A 6 4.08 4.43 8.11
C LYS A 6 2.92 4.13 9.07
N VAL A 7 2.11 3.11 8.79
CA VAL A 7 1.06 2.66 9.72
C VAL A 7 1.67 2.08 11.00
N LEU A 8 2.69 1.23 10.89
CA LEU A 8 3.41 0.71 12.07
C LEU A 8 3.97 1.85 12.93
N GLU A 9 4.58 2.85 12.30
CA GLU A 9 5.10 4.02 13.01
C GLU A 9 3.99 4.80 13.75
N ALA A 10 2.81 4.95 13.15
CA ALA A 10 1.67 5.57 13.81
C ALA A 10 1.17 4.73 14.99
N LEU A 11 1.11 3.40 14.86
CA LEU A 11 0.79 2.50 15.96
C LEU A 11 1.83 2.57 17.08
N CYS A 12 3.12 2.67 16.76
CA CYS A 12 4.18 2.88 17.73
C CYS A 12 4.02 4.20 18.51
N ARG A 13 3.61 5.29 17.84
CA ARG A 13 3.29 6.55 18.53
C ARG A 13 2.05 6.43 19.42
N LEU A 14 1.07 5.64 19.00
CA LEU A 14 -0.17 5.42 19.72
C LEU A 14 0.02 4.58 20.98
N ILE A 15 0.95 3.61 20.95
CA ILE A 15 1.28 2.68 22.03
C ILE A 15 2.81 2.68 22.22
N PRO A 16 3.37 3.67 22.97
CA PRO A 16 4.82 3.87 23.09
C PRO A 16 5.55 2.72 23.76
N ASP A 17 4.89 1.96 24.63
CA ASP A 17 5.46 0.85 25.39
C ASP A 17 5.33 -0.52 24.71
N ALA A 18 4.81 -0.56 23.45
CA ALA A 18 4.64 -1.82 22.74
C ALA A 18 5.96 -2.48 22.36
N ASP A 19 6.06 -3.80 22.51
CA ASP A 19 7.12 -4.61 21.91
C ASP A 19 6.77 -4.93 20.45
N ILE A 20 7.80 -4.98 19.58
CA ILE A 20 7.63 -5.28 18.16
C ILE A 20 8.19 -6.67 17.86
N PHE A 21 7.36 -7.54 17.28
CA PHE A 21 7.77 -8.84 16.75
C PHE A 21 7.70 -8.80 15.22
N THR A 22 8.77 -9.24 14.55
CA THR A 22 8.83 -9.18 13.09
C THR A 22 9.59 -10.34 12.48
N LEU A 23 9.20 -10.77 11.28
CA LEU A 23 9.94 -11.81 10.55
C LEU A 23 11.35 -11.35 10.17
N PHE A 24 11.47 -10.12 9.68
CA PHE A 24 12.71 -9.57 9.17
C PHE A 24 12.90 -8.13 9.67
N TYR A 25 14.06 -7.85 10.21
CA TYR A 25 14.41 -6.54 10.74
C TYR A 25 15.73 -6.03 10.15
N ASP A 26 15.68 -4.80 9.68
CA ASP A 26 16.86 -4.04 9.26
C ASP A 26 16.72 -2.61 9.81
N PRO A 27 17.45 -2.26 10.89
CA PRO A 27 17.32 -0.96 11.55
C PRO A 27 17.63 0.22 10.61
N SER A 28 18.45 0.02 9.58
CA SER A 28 18.78 1.09 8.62
C SER A 28 17.63 1.49 7.72
N LYS A 29 16.53 0.73 7.70
CA LYS A 29 15.39 0.91 6.79
C LYS A 29 14.11 1.40 7.46
N VAL A 30 14.11 1.52 8.77
CA VAL A 30 12.95 1.95 9.56
C VAL A 30 13.23 3.26 10.29
N SER A 31 12.18 3.97 10.69
CA SER A 31 12.30 5.25 11.40
C SER A 31 12.87 5.10 12.81
N LYS A 32 13.33 6.22 13.38
CA LYS A 32 13.80 6.26 14.76
C LYS A 32 12.68 5.88 15.75
N THR A 33 11.45 6.21 15.46
CA THR A 33 10.28 5.82 16.27
C THR A 33 10.17 4.31 16.38
N ILE A 34 10.27 3.57 15.26
CA ILE A 34 10.24 2.10 15.29
C ILE A 34 11.48 1.55 16.00
N GLN A 35 12.65 2.17 15.80
CA GLN A 35 13.90 1.73 16.46
C GLN A 35 13.91 1.93 17.98
N SER A 36 13.12 2.86 18.52
CA SER A 36 13.03 3.11 19.98
C SER A 36 12.26 2.01 20.73
N HIS A 37 11.51 1.17 20.03
CA HIS A 37 10.83 0.03 20.62
C HIS A 37 11.76 -1.20 20.74
N ARG A 38 11.43 -2.09 21.65
CA ARG A 38 12.09 -3.40 21.74
C ARG A 38 11.67 -4.26 20.55
N VAL A 39 12.60 -4.60 19.66
CA VAL A 39 12.32 -5.38 18.44
C VAL A 39 12.86 -6.80 18.56
N THR A 40 11.98 -7.78 18.45
CA THR A 40 12.29 -9.20 18.39
C THR A 40 12.10 -9.71 16.96
N ALA A 41 13.20 -10.05 16.29
CA ALA A 41 13.17 -10.63 14.95
C ALA A 41 13.13 -12.16 14.99
N SER A 42 12.45 -12.77 13.99
CA SER A 42 12.37 -14.22 13.89
C SER A 42 13.73 -14.89 13.59
N PHE A 43 13.80 -16.21 13.75
CA PHE A 43 14.96 -17.02 13.36
C PHE A 43 15.26 -16.97 11.86
N LEU A 44 14.34 -16.48 11.03
CA LEU A 44 14.57 -16.27 9.58
C LEU A 44 15.33 -14.99 9.26
N ASN A 45 15.50 -14.07 10.22
CA ASN A 45 16.12 -12.76 9.99
C ASN A 45 17.54 -12.81 9.41
N PRO A 46 18.44 -13.73 9.79
CA PRO A 46 19.77 -13.83 9.16
C PRO A 46 19.73 -14.05 7.65
N ALA A 47 18.68 -14.70 7.16
CA ALA A 47 18.46 -14.98 5.74
C ALA A 47 17.57 -13.94 5.03
N ARG A 48 17.33 -12.74 5.62
CA ARG A 48 16.38 -11.71 5.13
C ARG A 48 16.59 -11.29 3.68
N ARG A 49 17.82 -11.37 3.14
CA ARG A 49 18.10 -11.08 1.73
C ARG A 49 17.33 -12.01 0.74
N PHE A 50 16.92 -13.18 1.21
CA PHE A 50 16.18 -14.19 0.46
C PHE A 50 14.70 -14.27 0.87
N TYR A 51 14.15 -13.26 1.53
CA TYR A 51 12.82 -13.27 2.15
C TYR A 51 11.71 -13.84 1.26
N ARG A 52 11.76 -13.58 -0.06
CA ARG A 52 10.77 -14.11 -1.02
C ARG A 52 10.79 -15.63 -1.12
N SER A 53 11.97 -16.24 -1.02
CA SER A 53 12.14 -17.70 -1.04
C SER A 53 11.80 -18.36 0.30
N LEU A 54 11.79 -17.58 1.38
CA LEU A 54 11.46 -18.05 2.73
C LEU A 54 9.95 -18.05 3.02
N LEU A 55 9.12 -17.62 2.06
CA LEU A 55 7.66 -17.55 2.23
C LEU A 55 7.01 -18.82 2.80
N PRO A 56 7.39 -20.05 2.38
CA PRO A 56 6.83 -21.28 2.96
C PRO A 56 7.19 -21.51 4.44
N ALA A 57 8.28 -20.92 4.93
CA ALA A 57 8.73 -21.06 6.32
C ALA A 57 8.19 -19.94 7.24
N MET A 58 7.61 -18.89 6.68
CA MET A 58 7.07 -17.77 7.47
C MET A 58 5.97 -18.18 8.46
N PRO A 59 5.02 -19.09 8.13
CA PRO A 59 4.06 -19.60 9.09
C PRO A 59 4.71 -20.11 10.38
N VAL A 60 5.68 -21.01 10.25
CA VAL A 60 6.41 -21.57 11.39
C VAL A 60 7.12 -20.49 12.19
N ALA A 61 7.73 -19.52 11.51
CA ALA A 61 8.46 -18.46 12.20
C ALA A 61 7.53 -17.51 12.99
N LEU A 62 6.31 -17.28 12.52
CA LEU A 62 5.31 -16.48 13.24
C LEU A 62 4.74 -17.23 14.44
N GLU A 63 4.42 -18.50 14.27
CA GLU A 63 3.88 -19.35 15.33
C GLU A 63 4.93 -19.67 16.43
N ASN A 64 6.22 -19.34 16.18
CA ASN A 64 7.31 -19.50 17.13
C ASN A 64 7.56 -18.28 18.03
N PHE A 65 6.83 -17.18 17.83
CA PHE A 65 6.93 -16.05 18.76
C PHE A 65 6.22 -16.37 20.07
N ASP A 66 6.88 -16.07 21.18
CA ASP A 66 6.27 -16.16 22.50
C ASP A 66 5.56 -14.84 22.79
N LEU A 67 4.25 -14.86 22.71
CA LEU A 67 3.37 -13.69 22.96
C LEU A 67 2.60 -13.84 24.28
N ARG A 68 3.02 -14.71 25.18
CA ARG A 68 2.40 -14.86 26.51
C ARG A 68 2.63 -13.62 27.35
N GLY A 69 1.60 -13.20 28.09
CA GLY A 69 1.64 -12.05 28.98
C GLY A 69 1.36 -10.69 28.33
N TYR A 70 0.95 -10.71 27.04
CA TYR A 70 0.39 -9.51 26.38
C TYR A 70 -1.14 -9.58 26.40
N ASP A 71 -1.79 -8.52 26.87
CA ASP A 71 -3.25 -8.39 26.87
C ASP A 71 -3.79 -8.05 25.47
N LEU A 72 -2.96 -7.36 24.67
CA LEU A 72 -3.28 -6.91 23.31
C LEU A 72 -2.13 -7.24 22.34
N VAL A 73 -2.48 -7.87 21.23
CA VAL A 73 -1.59 -8.08 20.09
C VAL A 73 -2.19 -7.38 18.87
N ILE A 74 -1.41 -6.53 18.19
CA ILE A 74 -1.80 -5.87 16.95
C ILE A 74 -0.92 -6.39 15.83
N SER A 75 -1.50 -7.13 14.89
CA SER A 75 -0.81 -7.51 13.66
C SER A 75 -1.06 -6.50 12.55
N SER A 76 0.02 -5.86 12.03
CA SER A 76 -0.03 -4.98 10.86
C SER A 76 0.43 -5.78 9.64
N GLU A 77 -0.50 -6.10 8.73
CA GLU A 77 -0.20 -7.09 7.70
C GLU A 77 -0.56 -6.73 6.26
N SER A 78 0.36 -7.06 5.37
CA SER A 78 0.12 -7.32 3.94
C SER A 78 0.64 -8.72 3.55
N GLY A 79 0.86 -9.56 4.52
CA GLY A 79 1.48 -10.87 4.44
C GLY A 79 0.95 -11.82 5.52
N PRO A 80 1.79 -12.60 6.21
CA PRO A 80 1.35 -13.65 7.13
C PRO A 80 1.21 -13.20 8.60
N ALA A 81 1.39 -11.91 8.95
CA ALA A 81 1.56 -11.47 10.34
C ALA A 81 0.41 -11.84 11.28
N LYS A 82 -0.86 -11.91 10.79
CA LYS A 82 -2.01 -12.33 11.59
C LYS A 82 -1.95 -13.77 12.10
N GLY A 83 -1.01 -14.56 11.56
CA GLY A 83 -0.87 -15.97 11.89
C GLY A 83 -0.12 -16.26 13.19
N VAL A 84 0.18 -15.27 14.01
CA VAL A 84 0.74 -15.46 15.35
C VAL A 84 -0.23 -16.24 16.26
N LEU A 85 0.32 -16.87 17.30
CA LEU A 85 -0.45 -17.56 18.32
C LEU A 85 -0.57 -16.69 19.55
N THR A 86 -1.77 -16.53 20.05
CA THR A 86 -2.10 -15.84 21.30
C THR A 86 -2.81 -16.80 22.25
N ASP A 87 -2.79 -16.52 23.54
CA ASP A 87 -3.60 -17.25 24.50
C ASP A 87 -5.06 -16.74 24.52
N SER A 88 -5.90 -17.40 25.32
CA SER A 88 -7.35 -17.10 25.37
C SER A 88 -7.68 -15.78 26.06
N SER A 89 -6.74 -15.15 26.78
CA SER A 89 -6.91 -13.85 27.43
C SER A 89 -6.40 -12.68 26.58
N THR A 90 -5.58 -12.96 25.57
CA THR A 90 -5.00 -11.95 24.69
C THR A 90 -5.95 -11.58 23.57
N ARG A 91 -6.34 -10.31 23.48
CA ARG A 91 -7.10 -9.79 22.34
C ARG A 91 -6.21 -9.57 21.13
N HIS A 92 -6.55 -10.15 19.98
CA HIS A 92 -5.80 -10.00 18.73
C HIS A 92 -6.53 -9.11 17.72
N VAL A 93 -6.00 -7.93 17.46
CA VAL A 93 -6.49 -6.99 16.44
C VAL A 93 -5.60 -7.06 15.20
N CYS A 94 -6.17 -7.29 14.03
CA CYS A 94 -5.42 -7.31 12.77
C CYS A 94 -5.71 -6.06 11.95
N TYR A 95 -4.72 -5.15 11.83
CA TYR A 95 -4.74 -4.09 10.83
C TYR A 95 -4.28 -4.66 9.48
N CYS A 96 -5.24 -4.98 8.64
CA CYS A 96 -5.03 -5.64 7.36
C CYS A 96 -4.88 -4.62 6.23
N HIS A 97 -3.67 -4.49 5.68
CA HIS A 97 -3.43 -3.68 4.48
C HIS A 97 -4.03 -4.33 3.24
N THR A 98 -4.02 -5.64 3.18
CA THR A 98 -4.70 -6.47 2.19
C THR A 98 -4.49 -7.96 2.51
N PRO A 99 -5.45 -8.86 2.26
CA PRO A 99 -5.16 -10.29 2.15
C PRO A 99 -4.05 -10.54 1.14
N MET A 100 -3.20 -11.56 1.35
CA MET A 100 -2.02 -11.84 0.52
C MET A 100 -2.36 -11.94 -0.98
N ARG A 101 -2.32 -10.80 -1.72
CA ARG A 101 -2.77 -10.71 -3.12
C ARG A 101 -2.12 -11.73 -4.04
N TYR A 102 -0.82 -12.02 -3.82
CA TYR A 102 -0.06 -13.02 -4.59
C TYR A 102 -0.52 -14.47 -4.37
N LEU A 103 -1.31 -14.73 -3.32
CA LEU A 103 -1.94 -16.03 -3.07
C LEU A 103 -3.40 -16.06 -3.53
N TRP A 104 -4.07 -14.93 -3.55
CA TRP A 104 -5.51 -14.83 -3.82
C TRP A 104 -5.78 -14.18 -5.19
N ASP A 105 -6.17 -12.93 -5.22
CA ASP A 105 -6.68 -12.25 -6.41
C ASP A 105 -5.64 -12.04 -7.54
N LEU A 106 -4.38 -11.83 -7.21
CA LEU A 106 -3.30 -11.72 -8.20
C LEU A 106 -2.57 -13.04 -8.50
N TYR A 107 -2.96 -14.15 -7.85
CA TYR A 107 -2.31 -15.44 -8.06
C TYR A 107 -2.28 -15.89 -9.53
N PRO A 108 -3.37 -15.78 -10.33
CA PRO A 108 -3.34 -16.14 -11.74
C PRO A 108 -2.31 -15.33 -12.54
N ALA A 109 -2.20 -14.02 -12.30
CA ALA A 109 -1.22 -13.16 -12.95
C ALA A 109 0.22 -13.53 -12.55
N TYR A 110 0.46 -13.78 -11.24
CA TYR A 110 1.76 -14.25 -10.77
C TYR A 110 2.16 -15.58 -11.41
N LEU A 111 1.22 -16.52 -11.53
CA LEU A 111 1.49 -17.85 -12.05
C LEU A 111 1.70 -17.85 -13.57
N HIS A 112 0.85 -17.14 -14.33
CA HIS A 112 0.79 -17.26 -15.77
C HIS A 112 1.51 -16.13 -16.53
N GLU A 113 1.47 -14.90 -16.02
CA GLU A 113 2.01 -13.75 -16.75
C GLU A 113 3.40 -13.37 -16.27
N TRP A 114 3.66 -13.39 -14.96
CA TRP A 114 4.88 -12.84 -14.38
C TRP A 114 5.94 -13.89 -14.05
N THR A 115 5.55 -15.17 -13.91
CA THR A 115 6.50 -16.27 -13.69
C THR A 115 6.85 -16.97 -14.99
N ARG A 116 8.02 -16.65 -15.56
CA ARG A 116 8.49 -17.20 -16.84
C ARG A 116 8.96 -18.66 -16.77
N SER A 117 9.45 -19.11 -15.63
CA SER A 117 10.01 -20.45 -15.44
C SER A 117 8.92 -21.49 -15.20
N ARG A 118 8.85 -22.54 -16.05
CA ARG A 118 7.93 -23.67 -15.88
C ARG A 118 8.16 -24.43 -14.57
N VAL A 119 9.41 -24.62 -14.15
CA VAL A 119 9.76 -25.28 -12.89
C VAL A 119 9.27 -24.44 -11.69
N LYS A 120 9.49 -23.14 -11.71
CA LYS A 120 8.98 -22.26 -10.65
C LYS A 120 7.45 -22.31 -10.55
N ARG A 121 6.74 -22.31 -11.69
CA ARG A 121 5.26 -22.44 -11.71
C ARG A 121 4.78 -23.76 -11.08
N MET A 122 5.44 -24.86 -11.42
CA MET A 122 5.11 -26.19 -10.89
C MET A 122 5.32 -26.24 -9.37
N LEU A 123 6.39 -25.66 -8.85
CA LEU A 123 6.67 -25.59 -7.40
C LEU A 123 5.78 -24.57 -6.66
N MET A 124 5.37 -23.51 -7.33
CA MET A 124 4.49 -22.49 -6.72
C MET A 124 3.09 -23.02 -6.40
N ALA A 125 2.53 -23.90 -7.22
CA ALA A 125 1.15 -24.34 -7.05
C ALA A 125 0.89 -25.05 -5.70
N PRO A 126 1.64 -26.09 -5.30
CA PRO A 126 1.46 -26.75 -4.01
C PRO A 126 1.79 -25.81 -2.84
N VAL A 127 2.83 -24.99 -2.95
CA VAL A 127 3.20 -24.01 -1.91
C VAL A 127 2.08 -22.96 -1.73
N ALA A 128 1.53 -22.45 -2.81
CA ALA A 128 0.43 -21.49 -2.75
C ALA A 128 -0.84 -22.10 -2.17
N SER A 129 -1.12 -23.38 -2.47
CA SER A 129 -2.26 -24.11 -1.89
C SER A 129 -2.09 -24.27 -0.38
N TYR A 130 -0.93 -24.73 0.07
CA TYR A 130 -0.58 -24.82 1.50
C TYR A 130 -0.72 -23.46 2.21
N LEU A 131 -0.12 -22.42 1.65
CA LEU A 131 -0.15 -21.09 2.25
C LEU A 131 -1.57 -20.50 2.28
N ARG A 132 -2.42 -20.74 1.26
CA ARG A 132 -3.84 -20.32 1.30
C ARG A 132 -4.61 -21.01 2.41
N THR A 133 -4.39 -22.31 2.61
CA THR A 133 -5.05 -23.05 3.70
C THR A 133 -4.64 -22.48 5.06
N TRP A 134 -3.36 -22.26 5.26
CA TRP A 134 -2.84 -21.68 6.48
C TRP A 134 -3.31 -20.23 6.69
N ASP A 135 -3.28 -19.41 5.63
CA ASP A 135 -3.71 -18.01 5.65
C ASP A 135 -5.20 -17.88 6.00
N PHE A 136 -6.03 -18.74 5.42
CA PHE A 136 -7.45 -18.81 5.75
C PHE A 136 -7.69 -19.27 7.19
N ALA A 137 -7.03 -20.34 7.62
CA ALA A 137 -7.15 -20.86 8.98
C ALA A 137 -6.66 -19.87 10.04
N SER A 138 -5.56 -19.16 9.76
CA SER A 138 -5.02 -18.15 10.68
C SER A 138 -5.96 -16.95 10.89
N ALA A 139 -6.85 -16.66 9.95
CA ALA A 139 -7.84 -15.60 10.11
C ALA A 139 -8.86 -15.87 11.24
N ALA A 140 -9.05 -17.13 11.63
CA ALA A 140 -9.90 -17.50 12.77
C ALA A 140 -9.27 -17.13 14.14
N ARG A 141 -7.96 -16.88 14.19
CA ARG A 141 -7.22 -16.48 15.40
C ARG A 141 -7.35 -14.99 15.74
N VAL A 142 -7.89 -14.21 14.81
CA VAL A 142 -8.05 -12.77 14.95
C VAL A 142 -9.42 -12.45 15.56
N ASP A 143 -9.46 -11.65 16.61
CA ASP A 143 -10.70 -11.21 17.22
C ASP A 143 -11.33 -10.08 16.40
N ASP A 144 -10.59 -9.02 16.10
CA ASP A 144 -11.08 -7.87 15.34
C ASP A 144 -10.22 -7.59 14.09
N PHE A 145 -10.87 -7.51 12.93
CA PHE A 145 -10.22 -7.04 11.71
C PHE A 145 -10.44 -5.54 11.50
N VAL A 146 -9.36 -4.85 11.15
CA VAL A 146 -9.36 -3.45 10.69
C VAL A 146 -8.84 -3.43 9.25
N ALA A 147 -9.66 -2.95 8.33
CA ALA A 147 -9.28 -2.78 6.94
C ALA A 147 -8.78 -1.35 6.69
N ASN A 148 -7.77 -1.19 5.85
CA ASN A 148 -7.27 0.14 5.46
C ASN A 148 -8.18 0.89 4.48
N SER A 149 -9.21 0.21 3.92
CA SER A 149 -10.11 0.75 2.91
C SER A 149 -11.38 -0.11 2.77
N GLU A 150 -12.44 0.44 2.20
CA GLU A 150 -13.64 -0.31 1.83
C GLU A 150 -13.32 -1.42 0.82
N ASN A 151 -12.37 -1.16 -0.08
CA ASN A 151 -11.87 -2.16 -1.01
C ASN A 151 -11.27 -3.37 -0.27
N VAL A 152 -10.43 -3.13 0.73
CA VAL A 152 -9.82 -4.21 1.53
C VAL A 152 -10.84 -4.85 2.46
N ARG A 153 -11.79 -4.11 3.03
CA ARG A 153 -12.90 -4.68 3.81
C ARG A 153 -13.66 -5.73 2.99
N ARG A 154 -13.99 -5.41 1.72
CA ARG A 154 -14.64 -6.39 0.80
C ARG A 154 -13.76 -7.61 0.54
N ARG A 155 -12.43 -7.42 0.41
CA ARG A 155 -11.49 -8.54 0.24
C ARG A 155 -11.41 -9.42 1.48
N ILE A 156 -11.37 -8.86 2.69
CA ILE A 156 -11.42 -9.61 3.96
C ILE A 156 -12.70 -10.45 4.02
N SER A 157 -13.85 -9.84 3.77
CA SER A 157 -15.12 -10.55 3.74
C SER A 157 -15.15 -11.68 2.70
N LYS A 158 -14.64 -11.44 1.49
CA LYS A 158 -14.56 -12.46 0.43
C LYS A 158 -13.60 -13.57 0.76
N THR A 159 -12.41 -13.26 1.28
CA THR A 159 -11.30 -14.20 1.45
C THR A 159 -11.42 -14.95 2.77
N TYR A 160 -11.66 -14.25 3.87
CA TYR A 160 -11.63 -14.81 5.22
C TYR A 160 -13.03 -15.06 5.82
N ARG A 161 -14.10 -14.56 5.18
CA ARG A 161 -15.48 -14.61 5.71
C ARG A 161 -15.60 -13.89 7.06
N ARG A 162 -14.81 -12.84 7.24
CA ARG A 162 -14.78 -12.03 8.45
C ARG A 162 -15.26 -10.61 8.14
N GLU A 163 -15.89 -9.99 9.13
CA GLU A 163 -16.18 -8.55 9.11
C GLU A 163 -14.95 -7.75 9.48
N ALA A 164 -14.87 -6.51 9.02
CA ALA A 164 -13.78 -5.59 9.34
C ALA A 164 -14.33 -4.17 9.49
N ARG A 165 -13.76 -3.39 10.41
CA ARG A 165 -13.95 -1.94 10.49
C ARG A 165 -12.98 -1.27 9.54
N VAL A 166 -13.36 -0.13 8.95
CA VAL A 166 -12.46 0.64 8.09
C VAL A 166 -11.81 1.76 8.88
N VAL A 167 -10.48 1.72 8.95
CA VAL A 167 -9.64 2.80 9.44
C VAL A 167 -8.58 3.07 8.38
N HIS A 168 -8.70 4.21 7.70
CA HIS A 168 -7.76 4.58 6.64
C HIS A 168 -6.37 4.83 7.21
N PRO A 169 -5.28 4.50 6.48
CA PRO A 169 -3.92 4.72 6.96
C PRO A 169 -3.60 6.21 7.09
N PRO A 170 -2.71 6.59 8.03
CA PRO A 170 -2.37 7.98 8.30
C PRO A 170 -1.54 8.59 7.19
N VAL A 171 -1.89 9.80 6.78
CA VAL A 171 -1.09 10.64 5.88
C VAL A 171 -0.86 11.99 6.55
N GLU A 172 0.37 12.52 6.47
CA GLU A 172 0.72 13.83 7.00
C GLU A 172 0.23 14.94 6.04
N VAL A 173 -1.10 15.05 5.91
CA VAL A 173 -1.75 15.92 4.91
C VAL A 173 -1.35 17.39 5.05
N GLU A 174 -1.07 17.85 6.26
CA GLU A 174 -0.66 19.21 6.59
C GLU A 174 0.74 19.57 6.02
N SER A 175 1.56 18.57 5.69
CA SER A 175 2.89 18.78 5.12
C SER A 175 2.87 19.01 3.61
N PHE A 176 1.71 18.83 2.97
CA PHE A 176 1.55 19.05 1.54
C PHE A 176 0.98 20.45 1.25
N ARG A 177 1.37 21.03 0.12
CA ARG A 177 0.91 22.33 -0.33
C ARG A 177 0.58 22.34 -1.81
N CYS A 178 -0.26 23.25 -2.24
CA CYS A 178 -0.57 23.49 -3.64
C CYS A 178 0.28 24.68 -4.16
N GLU A 179 0.98 24.48 -5.26
CA GLU A 179 1.73 25.52 -5.98
C GLU A 179 1.27 25.58 -7.45
N PRO A 180 1.58 26.67 -8.16
CA PRO A 180 1.33 26.75 -9.60
C PRO A 180 1.92 25.54 -10.34
N ALA A 181 1.15 24.96 -11.24
CA ALA A 181 1.56 23.76 -11.94
C ALA A 181 2.67 24.04 -12.96
N GLU A 182 3.73 23.25 -12.90
CA GLU A 182 4.71 23.11 -13.97
C GLU A 182 4.20 22.11 -15.02
N ASP A 183 4.83 22.10 -16.19
CA ASP A 183 4.39 21.26 -17.32
C ASP A 183 4.90 19.81 -17.19
N TYR A 184 4.40 19.08 -16.18
CA TYR A 184 4.61 17.62 -16.06
C TYR A 184 3.48 16.96 -15.27
N TYR A 185 3.28 15.66 -15.57
CA TYR A 185 2.46 14.74 -14.80
C TYR A 185 3.35 13.91 -13.87
N LEU A 186 2.79 13.44 -12.75
CA LEU A 186 3.55 12.73 -11.73
C LEU A 186 3.01 11.31 -11.49
N ILE A 187 3.92 10.34 -11.39
CA ILE A 187 3.67 9.02 -10.79
C ILE A 187 4.62 8.87 -9.60
N VAL A 188 4.10 8.43 -8.46
CA VAL A 188 4.88 8.01 -7.28
C VAL A 188 4.54 6.56 -6.98
N SER A 189 5.48 5.64 -7.21
CA SER A 189 5.18 4.22 -7.12
C SER A 189 6.42 3.34 -6.98
N GLU A 190 6.28 2.18 -6.33
CA GLU A 190 7.22 1.07 -6.55
C GLU A 190 7.06 0.52 -7.97
N LEU A 191 8.19 0.29 -8.67
CA LEU A 191 8.19 -0.17 -10.05
C LEU A 191 7.99 -1.70 -10.12
N VAL A 192 6.74 -2.13 -10.00
CA VAL A 192 6.31 -3.54 -10.03
C VAL A 192 5.20 -3.76 -11.06
N PRO A 193 5.02 -5.00 -11.58
CA PRO A 193 4.14 -5.24 -12.74
C PRO A 193 2.68 -4.82 -12.53
N TYR A 194 2.07 -5.08 -11.37
CA TYR A 194 0.66 -4.79 -11.12
C TYR A 194 0.33 -3.31 -11.02
N LYS A 195 1.33 -2.44 -10.84
CA LYS A 195 1.16 -0.98 -10.86
C LYS A 195 0.98 -0.40 -12.27
N ARG A 196 1.19 -1.19 -13.31
CA ARG A 196 0.91 -0.87 -14.71
C ARG A 196 1.53 0.44 -15.22
N LEU A 197 2.74 0.76 -14.74
CA LEU A 197 3.46 1.95 -15.21
C LEU A 197 3.78 1.87 -16.71
N ASP A 198 3.88 0.67 -17.26
CA ASP A 198 4.07 0.44 -18.70
C ASP A 198 2.99 1.12 -19.54
N LEU A 199 1.75 1.12 -19.07
CA LEU A 199 0.62 1.77 -19.73
C LEU A 199 0.82 3.30 -19.83
N ALA A 200 1.11 3.94 -18.70
CA ALA A 200 1.34 5.39 -18.66
C ALA A 200 2.58 5.79 -19.48
N ILE A 201 3.67 5.03 -19.36
CA ILE A 201 4.91 5.31 -20.10
C ILE A 201 4.67 5.27 -21.61
N ARG A 202 3.96 4.27 -22.13
CA ARG A 202 3.66 4.17 -23.58
C ARG A 202 2.77 5.29 -24.06
N SER A 203 1.67 5.56 -23.35
CA SER A 203 0.74 6.64 -23.66
C SER A 203 1.45 8.01 -23.69
N PHE A 204 2.23 8.30 -22.67
CA PHE A 204 2.95 9.57 -22.57
C PHE A 204 4.11 9.69 -23.56
N SER A 205 4.84 8.60 -23.82
CA SER A 205 5.88 8.57 -24.86
C SER A 205 5.32 8.84 -26.26
N ALA A 206 4.12 8.34 -26.55
CA ALA A 206 3.46 8.54 -27.84
C ALA A 206 2.91 9.97 -28.02
N THR A 207 2.48 10.62 -26.93
CA THR A 207 1.84 11.93 -26.97
C THR A 207 2.78 13.11 -26.71
N GLY A 208 4.03 12.84 -26.30
CA GLY A 208 5.02 13.87 -25.99
C GLY A 208 4.81 14.63 -24.67
N ARG A 209 3.76 14.31 -23.90
CA ARG A 209 3.50 14.92 -22.59
C ARG A 209 4.59 14.54 -21.59
N LYS A 210 5.06 15.50 -20.80
CA LYS A 210 6.12 15.25 -19.81
C LYS A 210 5.60 14.42 -18.63
N LEU A 211 6.30 13.33 -18.32
CA LEU A 211 5.98 12.44 -17.21
C LEU A 211 7.20 12.28 -16.30
N ARG A 212 7.03 12.58 -15.01
CA ARG A 212 8.02 12.28 -13.97
C ARG A 212 7.57 11.09 -13.15
N ILE A 213 8.48 10.14 -12.94
CA ILE A 213 8.23 8.89 -12.19
C ILE A 213 9.19 8.86 -11.00
N ALA A 214 8.65 9.09 -9.79
CA ALA A 214 9.38 8.96 -8.54
C ALA A 214 9.17 7.55 -7.97
N GLY A 215 10.26 6.87 -7.65
CA GLY A 215 10.28 5.52 -7.10
C GLY A 215 11.31 4.62 -7.75
N ASP A 216 11.37 3.38 -7.25
CA ASP A 216 12.33 2.37 -7.69
C ASP A 216 11.68 0.98 -7.62
N GLY A 217 12.25 -0.02 -8.30
CA GLY A 217 11.76 -1.38 -8.26
C GLY A 217 12.31 -2.29 -9.35
N PRO A 218 11.95 -3.58 -9.31
CA PRO A 218 12.52 -4.60 -10.21
C PRO A 218 12.19 -4.38 -11.69
N GLU A 219 11.14 -3.61 -12.00
CA GLU A 219 10.74 -3.30 -13.38
C GLU A 219 11.51 -2.13 -14.01
N TYR A 220 12.38 -1.43 -13.26
CA TYR A 220 13.07 -0.22 -13.74
C TYR A 220 13.70 -0.41 -15.11
N SER A 221 14.55 -1.46 -15.29
CA SER A 221 15.27 -1.71 -16.55
C SER A 221 14.35 -2.00 -17.72
N ARG A 222 13.20 -2.64 -17.49
CA ARG A 222 12.19 -2.91 -18.52
C ARG A 222 11.44 -1.62 -18.88
N LEU A 223 10.98 -0.87 -17.89
CA LEU A 223 10.21 0.35 -18.07
C LEU A 223 11.04 1.45 -18.74
N ARG A 224 12.32 1.56 -18.39
CA ARG A 224 13.23 2.55 -19.00
C ARG A 224 13.40 2.35 -20.51
N LYS A 225 13.33 1.09 -20.99
CA LYS A 225 13.40 0.77 -22.43
C LYS A 225 12.14 1.17 -23.21
N LEU A 226 11.01 1.36 -22.53
CA LEU A 226 9.74 1.79 -23.13
C LEU A 226 9.62 3.32 -23.19
N ALA A 227 10.43 4.02 -22.42
CA ALA A 227 10.32 5.45 -22.22
C ALA A 227 11.02 6.24 -23.33
N ALA A 228 10.31 7.24 -23.87
CA ALA A 228 10.88 8.29 -24.73
C ALA A 228 11.55 9.39 -23.88
N ALA A 229 12.13 10.41 -24.53
CA ALA A 229 12.88 11.48 -23.87
C ALA A 229 12.04 12.36 -22.92
N ASN A 230 10.74 12.40 -23.11
CA ASN A 230 9.78 13.15 -22.29
C ASN A 230 9.37 12.44 -20.99
N VAL A 231 9.85 11.20 -20.75
CA VAL A 231 9.58 10.44 -19.53
C VAL A 231 10.85 10.38 -18.68
N GLU A 232 10.80 11.03 -17.52
CA GLU A 232 11.89 11.13 -16.56
C GLU A 232 11.69 10.17 -15.39
N PHE A 233 12.73 9.39 -15.05
CA PHE A 233 12.77 8.55 -13.85
C PHE A 233 13.60 9.26 -12.78
N CYS A 234 12.95 9.75 -11.74
CA CYS A 234 13.58 10.47 -10.65
C CYS A 234 14.27 9.55 -9.61
N GLY A 235 14.03 8.23 -9.69
CA GLY A 235 14.50 7.30 -8.67
C GLY A 235 13.82 7.52 -7.31
N ARG A 236 14.50 7.14 -6.23
CA ARG A 236 14.02 7.44 -4.87
C ARG A 236 14.28 8.91 -4.56
N VAL A 237 13.21 9.61 -4.27
CA VAL A 237 13.23 11.05 -3.98
C VAL A 237 13.07 11.24 -2.46
N PRO A 238 13.86 12.13 -1.80
CA PRO A 238 13.64 12.54 -0.41
C PRO A 238 12.24 13.13 -0.19
N ASP A 239 11.71 13.03 1.03
CA ASP A 239 10.32 13.41 1.31
C ASP A 239 10.02 14.88 0.95
N ASP A 240 10.94 15.82 1.24
CA ASP A 240 10.74 17.23 0.91
C ASP A 240 10.71 17.49 -0.60
N ASP A 241 11.60 16.84 -1.35
CA ASP A 241 11.61 16.93 -2.82
C ASP A 241 10.38 16.25 -3.41
N LEU A 242 9.91 15.16 -2.81
CA LEU A 242 8.69 14.49 -3.21
C LEU A 242 7.47 15.39 -3.02
N ARG A 243 7.37 16.11 -1.89
CA ARG A 243 6.31 17.11 -1.66
C ARG A 243 6.34 18.21 -2.70
N ASN A 244 7.54 18.67 -3.13
CA ASN A 244 7.69 19.63 -4.21
C ASN A 244 7.20 19.09 -5.56
N LEU A 245 7.48 17.81 -5.87
CA LEU A 245 6.96 17.17 -7.08
C LEU A 245 5.43 17.11 -7.08
N TYR A 246 4.81 16.76 -5.96
CA TYR A 246 3.35 16.81 -5.83
C TYR A 246 2.81 18.23 -5.97
N ALA A 247 3.42 19.19 -5.28
CA ALA A 247 2.95 20.59 -5.25
C ALA A 247 2.87 21.22 -6.64
N ARG A 248 3.74 20.83 -7.57
CA ARG A 248 3.94 21.48 -8.87
C ARG A 248 3.51 20.63 -10.07
N CYS A 249 3.11 19.37 -9.90
CA CYS A 249 2.61 18.60 -11.04
C CYS A 249 1.29 19.15 -11.58
N ARG A 250 0.99 18.90 -12.85
CA ARG A 250 -0.32 19.19 -13.45
C ARG A 250 -1.41 18.30 -12.85
N ALA A 251 -1.14 17.01 -12.82
CA ALA A 251 -1.99 15.99 -12.20
C ALA A 251 -1.14 14.78 -11.78
N PHE A 252 -1.68 14.00 -10.88
CA PHE A 252 -1.12 12.72 -10.43
C PHE A 252 -1.74 11.56 -11.20
N LEU A 253 -0.89 10.60 -11.63
CA LEU A 253 -1.36 9.38 -12.31
C LEU A 253 -1.18 8.16 -11.42
N MET A 254 -2.23 7.33 -11.39
CA MET A 254 -2.22 6.02 -10.73
C MET A 254 -2.74 4.93 -11.70
N PRO A 255 -1.84 4.36 -12.55
CA PRO A 255 -2.26 3.49 -13.64
C PRO A 255 -2.76 2.11 -13.18
N GLY A 256 -2.30 1.62 -12.05
CA GLY A 256 -2.67 0.32 -11.50
C GLY A 256 -3.71 0.41 -10.38
N GLU A 257 -4.30 -0.75 -10.05
CA GLU A 257 -5.23 -0.87 -8.93
C GLU A 257 -4.47 -0.93 -7.59
N GLU A 258 -4.81 -0.02 -6.68
CA GLU A 258 -4.28 0.05 -5.31
C GLU A 258 -5.29 -0.43 -4.29
N ASP A 259 -4.79 -1.00 -3.19
CA ASP A 259 -5.63 -1.44 -2.08
C ASP A 259 -6.27 -0.26 -1.34
N PHE A 260 -5.48 0.76 -1.05
CA PHE A 260 -5.91 2.07 -0.59
C PHE A 260 -5.44 3.17 -1.54
N GLY A 261 -4.15 3.51 -1.55
CA GLY A 261 -3.58 4.53 -2.42
C GLY A 261 -3.15 5.78 -1.65
N MET A 262 -2.25 5.65 -0.68
CA MET A 262 -1.72 6.79 0.08
C MET A 262 -1.19 7.91 -0.83
N THR A 263 -0.56 7.55 -1.95
CA THR A 263 -0.06 8.51 -2.95
C THR A 263 -1.17 9.33 -3.63
N ALA A 264 -2.40 8.80 -3.72
CA ALA A 264 -3.54 9.58 -4.18
C ALA A 264 -4.00 10.58 -3.11
N VAL A 265 -3.92 10.21 -1.82
CA VAL A 265 -4.17 11.15 -0.71
C VAL A 265 -3.14 12.27 -0.71
N GLU A 266 -1.85 11.96 -0.89
CA GLU A 266 -0.75 12.94 -1.00
C GLU A 266 -1.00 13.91 -2.17
N ALA A 267 -1.51 13.40 -3.31
CA ALA A 267 -1.86 14.22 -4.47
C ALA A 267 -3.03 15.18 -4.18
N ILE A 268 -4.15 14.70 -3.62
CA ILE A 268 -5.28 15.58 -3.29
C ILE A 268 -4.95 16.54 -2.12
N ALA A 269 -4.10 16.14 -1.18
CA ALA A 269 -3.56 17.04 -0.15
C ALA A 269 -2.71 18.17 -0.78
N SER A 270 -2.06 17.90 -1.91
CA SER A 270 -1.37 18.92 -2.72
C SER A 270 -2.30 19.69 -3.67
N GLY A 271 -3.63 19.51 -3.56
CA GLY A 271 -4.63 20.16 -4.41
C GLY A 271 -4.57 19.71 -5.88
N LYS A 272 -4.06 18.50 -6.17
CA LYS A 272 -3.87 18.00 -7.53
C LYS A 272 -4.91 16.93 -7.90
N ALA A 273 -5.41 17.03 -9.13
CA ALA A 273 -6.27 16.00 -9.71
C ALA A 273 -5.58 14.64 -9.79
N VAL A 274 -6.38 13.60 -9.74
CA VAL A 274 -5.92 12.20 -9.86
C VAL A 274 -6.52 11.56 -11.10
N ILE A 275 -5.65 11.11 -12.00
CA ILE A 275 -6.01 10.33 -13.19
C ILE A 275 -5.69 8.89 -12.89
N ALA A 276 -6.68 8.02 -12.76
CA ALA A 276 -6.48 6.68 -12.26
C ALA A 276 -7.38 5.63 -12.92
N LEU A 277 -6.95 4.37 -12.86
CA LEU A 277 -7.86 3.27 -13.13
C LEU A 277 -8.97 3.29 -12.07
N GLY A 278 -10.24 3.33 -12.51
CA GLY A 278 -11.41 3.43 -11.64
C GLY A 278 -11.68 2.13 -10.85
N ARG A 279 -10.68 1.64 -10.10
CA ARG A 279 -10.77 0.42 -9.29
C ARG A 279 -9.94 0.56 -8.01
N GLY A 280 -10.33 -0.18 -6.98
CA GLY A 280 -9.62 -0.21 -5.70
C GLY A 280 -9.93 0.98 -4.81
N GLY A 281 -8.99 1.30 -3.92
CA GLY A 281 -9.16 2.32 -2.88
C GLY A 281 -9.24 3.76 -3.40
N VAL A 282 -8.78 4.05 -4.62
CA VAL A 282 -8.84 5.40 -5.20
C VAL A 282 -10.26 5.94 -5.29
N LEU A 283 -11.26 5.05 -5.44
CA LEU A 283 -12.67 5.43 -5.55
C LEU A 283 -13.25 6.03 -4.26
N GLU A 284 -12.63 5.77 -3.12
CA GLU A 284 -13.06 6.30 -1.81
C GLU A 284 -12.23 7.49 -1.35
N ILE A 285 -11.12 7.78 -2.08
CA ILE A 285 -10.18 8.86 -1.75
C ILE A 285 -10.53 10.14 -2.47
N VAL A 286 -10.63 10.07 -3.79
CA VAL A 286 -10.65 11.25 -4.66
C VAL A 286 -12.07 11.75 -4.83
N PRO A 287 -12.37 13.01 -4.45
CA PRO A 287 -13.69 13.59 -4.66
C PRO A 287 -13.95 13.84 -6.16
N PRO A 288 -15.23 13.92 -6.57
CA PRO A 288 -15.61 14.02 -8.00
C PRO A 288 -14.91 15.16 -8.75
N GLU A 289 -14.64 16.27 -8.08
CA GLU A 289 -14.03 17.48 -8.66
C GLU A 289 -12.60 17.24 -9.16
N GLY A 290 -11.88 16.25 -8.57
CA GLY A 290 -10.50 15.90 -8.93
C GLY A 290 -10.34 14.53 -9.55
N ALA A 291 -11.43 13.79 -9.78
CA ALA A 291 -11.40 12.40 -10.20
C ALA A 291 -11.54 12.24 -11.71
N PHE A 292 -10.47 11.82 -12.37
CA PHE A 292 -10.46 11.49 -13.80
C PHE A 292 -10.24 9.99 -13.99
N PHE A 293 -11.24 9.20 -13.65
CA PHE A 293 -11.15 7.76 -13.71
C PHE A 293 -11.38 7.22 -15.12
N TYR A 294 -10.66 6.16 -15.48
CA TYR A 294 -10.86 5.36 -16.69
C TYR A 294 -11.18 3.89 -16.34
N ALA A 295 -11.98 3.24 -17.19
CA ALA A 295 -12.57 1.93 -16.87
C ALA A 295 -11.69 0.74 -17.27
N ALA A 296 -11.02 0.83 -18.42
CA ALA A 296 -10.21 -0.25 -18.98
C ALA A 296 -8.70 0.04 -18.82
N PRO A 297 -7.89 -0.95 -18.41
CA PRO A 297 -6.45 -0.77 -18.24
C PRO A 297 -5.70 -0.80 -19.59
N ASP A 298 -6.06 0.11 -20.51
CA ASP A 298 -5.46 0.30 -21.83
C ASP A 298 -5.05 1.75 -22.09
N GLU A 299 -4.21 1.96 -23.09
CA GLU A 299 -3.63 3.26 -23.42
C GLU A 299 -4.69 4.26 -23.90
N LYS A 300 -5.71 3.79 -24.64
CA LYS A 300 -6.78 4.63 -25.17
C LYS A 300 -7.65 5.21 -24.04
N SER A 301 -8.06 4.35 -23.11
CA SER A 301 -8.88 4.76 -21.95
C SER A 301 -8.14 5.74 -21.05
N LEU A 302 -6.83 5.53 -20.83
CA LEU A 302 -5.99 6.47 -20.09
C LEU A 302 -5.88 7.81 -20.83
N GLU A 303 -5.63 7.80 -22.14
CA GLU A 303 -5.53 9.01 -22.96
C GLU A 303 -6.82 9.83 -22.94
N GLU A 304 -7.99 9.18 -23.02
CA GLU A 304 -9.28 9.84 -22.89
C GLU A 304 -9.47 10.51 -21.53
N ALA A 305 -9.01 9.87 -20.44
CA ALA A 305 -9.04 10.47 -19.10
C ALA A 305 -8.09 11.67 -18.98
N VAL A 306 -6.89 11.59 -19.56
CA VAL A 306 -5.95 12.72 -19.61
C VAL A 306 -6.56 13.90 -20.37
N ARG A 307 -7.19 13.68 -21.53
CA ARG A 307 -7.85 14.74 -22.30
C ARG A 307 -9.01 15.38 -21.55
N ARG A 308 -9.82 14.59 -20.83
CA ARG A 308 -10.89 15.14 -19.98
C ARG A 308 -10.32 16.05 -18.89
N PHE A 309 -9.20 15.65 -18.28
CA PHE A 309 -8.50 16.51 -17.32
C PHE A 309 -7.97 17.81 -17.97
N GLU A 310 -7.38 17.73 -19.15
CA GLU A 310 -6.82 18.89 -19.86
C GLU A 310 -7.88 19.92 -20.26
N GLY A 311 -9.11 19.50 -20.43
CA GLY A 311 -10.27 20.37 -20.73
C GLY A 311 -11.05 20.82 -19.51
N ALA A 312 -10.61 20.50 -18.29
CA ALA A 312 -11.32 20.80 -17.05
C ALA A 312 -10.58 21.82 -16.17
N GLU A 313 -11.34 22.61 -15.45
CA GLU A 313 -10.82 23.40 -14.32
C GLU A 313 -10.99 22.58 -13.03
N VAL A 314 -9.90 22.40 -12.29
CA VAL A 314 -9.89 21.60 -11.06
C VAL A 314 -9.59 22.51 -9.87
N PRO A 315 -10.57 22.78 -9.00
CA PRO A 315 -10.37 23.58 -7.81
C PRO A 315 -9.55 22.79 -6.77
N SER A 316 -8.48 23.38 -6.26
CA SER A 316 -7.58 22.72 -5.26
C SER A 316 -8.21 22.60 -3.88
N ALA A 317 -9.01 23.58 -3.45
CA ALA A 317 -9.55 23.62 -2.09
C ALA A 317 -10.45 22.43 -1.72
N PRO A 318 -11.41 21.98 -2.55
CA PRO A 318 -12.20 20.78 -2.26
C PRO A 318 -11.34 19.52 -2.14
N LEU A 319 -10.26 19.41 -2.93
CA LEU A 319 -9.35 18.26 -2.87
C LEU A 319 -8.60 18.22 -1.54
N GLN A 320 -8.02 19.36 -1.12
CA GLN A 320 -7.33 19.48 0.16
C GLN A 320 -8.27 19.22 1.34
N GLN A 321 -9.51 19.73 1.29
CA GLN A 321 -10.52 19.45 2.30
C GLN A 321 -10.85 17.95 2.37
N ALA A 322 -10.99 17.28 1.23
CA ALA A 322 -11.22 15.83 1.20
C ALA A 322 -10.06 15.02 1.77
N ALA A 323 -8.81 15.50 1.66
CA ALA A 323 -7.64 14.84 2.22
C ALA A 323 -7.65 14.80 3.74
N ALA A 324 -8.25 15.78 4.42
CA ALA A 324 -8.25 15.91 5.89
C ALA A 324 -8.78 14.65 6.61
N LYS A 325 -9.73 13.93 6.01
CA LYS A 325 -10.28 12.68 6.59
C LYS A 325 -9.28 11.52 6.68
N PHE A 326 -8.10 11.68 6.06
CA PHE A 326 -6.99 10.70 6.07
C PHE A 326 -5.79 11.18 6.90
N SER A 327 -5.96 12.25 7.67
CA SER A 327 -4.89 12.79 8.52
C SER A 327 -4.48 11.83 9.62
N SER A 328 -3.25 12.02 10.15
CA SER A 328 -2.75 11.21 11.27
C SER A 328 -3.62 11.32 12.52
N PRO A 329 -4.13 12.51 12.93
CA PRO A 329 -5.06 12.61 14.05
C PRO A 329 -6.35 11.81 13.87
N GLU A 330 -6.90 11.77 12.65
CA GLU A 330 -8.11 11.00 12.37
C GLU A 330 -7.88 9.48 12.44
N PHE A 331 -6.70 9.02 11.96
CA PHE A 331 -6.26 7.63 12.15
C PHE A 331 -6.17 7.29 13.65
N ASP A 332 -5.48 8.13 14.42
CA ASP A 332 -5.27 7.90 15.86
C ASP A 332 -6.59 7.83 16.60
N ARG A 333 -7.52 8.76 16.30
CA ARG A 333 -8.86 8.77 16.89
C ARG A 333 -9.61 7.45 16.63
N LYS A 334 -9.69 7.03 15.35
CA LYS A 334 -10.39 5.80 14.96
C LYS A 334 -9.71 4.55 15.48
N MET A 335 -8.39 4.50 15.51
CA MET A 335 -7.67 3.36 16.09
C MET A 335 -7.90 3.24 17.58
N ARG A 336 -7.93 4.35 18.34
CA ARG A 336 -8.30 4.33 19.77
C ARG A 336 -9.70 3.75 19.99
N GLU A 337 -10.68 4.12 19.18
CA GLU A 337 -12.04 3.55 19.25
C GLU A 337 -12.09 2.05 18.99
N VAL A 338 -11.15 1.52 18.19
CA VAL A 338 -11.02 0.07 17.96
C VAL A 338 -10.33 -0.59 19.14
N LEU A 339 -9.22 -0.03 19.61
CA LEU A 339 -8.34 -0.67 20.60
C LEU A 339 -8.95 -0.65 22.01
N TYR A 340 -9.62 0.44 22.39
CA TYR A 340 -10.14 0.67 23.74
C TYR A 340 -11.69 0.59 23.82
N LYS A 341 -12.28 -0.33 23.02
CA LYS A 341 -13.73 -0.52 22.86
C LYS A 341 -14.51 -0.74 24.15
N ASP A 342 -13.86 -1.30 25.16
CA ASP A 342 -14.50 -1.76 26.40
C ASP A 342 -14.25 -0.79 27.59
N GLU A 343 -13.64 0.38 27.34
CA GLU A 343 -13.36 1.40 28.37
C GLU A 343 -14.35 2.59 28.34
N PHE A 344 -15.40 2.54 27.48
CA PHE A 344 -16.42 3.60 27.38
C PHE A 344 -17.84 3.06 27.52
#